data_76989e146569a5fc6b3d4d141cafb74d
#
_entry.id   76989e146569a5fc6b3d4d141cafb74d
#
_cell.length_a   1.000
_cell.length_b   1.000
_cell.length_c   1.000
_cell.angle_alpha   90.00
_cell.angle_beta   90.00
_cell.angle_gamma   90.00
#
_symmetry.space_group_name_H-M   'P 1'
#
loop_
_entity.id
_entity.type
_entity.pdbx_description
1 polymer ?
#
loop_
_entity_poly.entity_id
_entity_poly.type
_entity_poly.pdbx_seq_one_letter_code
_entity_poly.pdbx_strand_id
1 'polypeptide(L)'
;RETGKVTLQAGKRVPFLFEFFDNYGEASARVVWKGPGFQEMPIAPTQLYPKTDKAPKGLKVGSGLLGCYYQNRFFYGDGVLSVDPLIDFSPVTPPAEFSDKNYSVRWTGQLEAPHTEEYTFTITTDEGARLWIGGQLVINELSNRTPRTFTGTVPLERGERYNVRLESVHRAGEGNLKVIWLSK
;
A
#
# COMPACT_ATOMS: atom_id res chain seq x y z
N ARG A 1 -15.56 21.27 -3.47
CA ARG A 1 -14.33 21.07 -4.22
C ARG A 1 -13.41 22.26 -3.97
N GLU A 2 -12.24 22.00 -3.44
CA GLU A 2 -11.20 22.99 -3.21
C GLU A 2 -10.16 22.92 -4.35
N THR A 3 -9.62 24.07 -4.76
CA THR A 3 -8.62 24.16 -5.81
C THR A 3 -7.51 25.13 -5.42
N GLY A 4 -6.27 24.76 -5.74
CA GLY A 4 -5.08 25.58 -5.53
C GLY A 4 -4.21 25.60 -6.79
N LYS A 5 -3.29 26.56 -6.85
CA LYS A 5 -2.27 26.63 -7.91
C LYS A 5 -0.89 26.53 -7.28
N VAL A 6 -0.04 25.75 -7.92
CA VAL A 6 1.36 25.63 -7.54
C VAL A 6 2.22 25.62 -8.81
N THR A 7 3.37 26.28 -8.75
CA THR A 7 4.35 26.24 -9.83
C THR A 7 5.33 25.12 -9.56
N LEU A 8 5.39 24.15 -10.46
CA LEU A 8 6.31 23.01 -10.41
C LEU A 8 7.32 23.12 -11.54
N GLN A 9 8.56 22.72 -11.28
CA GLN A 9 9.61 22.60 -12.28
C GLN A 9 9.72 21.14 -12.74
N ALA A 10 9.80 20.92 -14.04
CA ALA A 10 10.00 19.59 -14.60
C ALA A 10 11.25 18.92 -14.01
N GLY A 11 11.14 17.64 -13.64
CA GLY A 11 12.22 16.86 -13.03
C GLY A 11 12.54 17.19 -11.56
N LYS A 12 11.92 18.18 -10.95
CA LYS A 12 12.08 18.50 -9.53
C LYS A 12 11.01 17.83 -8.69
N ARG A 13 11.43 17.11 -7.66
CA ARG A 13 10.53 16.56 -6.62
C ARG A 13 10.22 17.62 -5.59
N VAL A 14 8.95 17.73 -5.23
CA VAL A 14 8.48 18.64 -4.19
C VAL A 14 7.73 17.84 -3.10
N PRO A 15 7.77 18.29 -1.85
CA PRO A 15 6.96 17.67 -0.80
C PRO A 15 5.48 17.72 -1.16
N PHE A 16 4.79 16.60 -0.96
CA PHE A 16 3.35 16.49 -1.15
C PHE A 16 2.75 15.87 0.11
N LEU A 17 1.80 16.57 0.70
CA LEU A 17 1.01 16.11 1.84
C LEU A 17 -0.46 16.26 1.48
N PHE A 18 -1.22 15.19 1.62
CA PHE A 18 -2.67 15.19 1.52
C PHE A 18 -3.24 14.54 2.78
N GLU A 19 -4.01 15.30 3.53
CA GLU A 19 -4.70 14.86 4.73
C GLU A 19 -6.19 14.85 4.46
N PHE A 20 -6.84 13.75 4.77
CA PHE A 20 -8.26 13.58 4.66
C PHE A 20 -8.79 12.96 5.95
N PHE A 21 -9.79 13.59 6.51
CA PHE A 21 -10.43 13.15 7.73
C PHE A 21 -11.92 12.87 7.45
N ASP A 22 -12.38 11.72 7.88
CA ASP A 22 -13.78 11.32 7.85
C ASP A 22 -14.21 10.77 9.20
N ASN A 23 -15.36 11.24 9.69
CA ASN A 23 -15.90 10.85 10.99
C ASN A 23 -16.92 9.71 10.90
N TYR A 24 -17.81 9.75 9.92
CA TYR A 24 -18.93 8.82 9.79
C TYR A 24 -19.44 8.73 8.35
N GLY A 25 -19.83 7.52 7.93
CA GLY A 25 -20.50 7.26 6.67
C GLY A 25 -19.57 6.88 5.51
N GLU A 26 -20.09 6.97 4.29
CA GLU A 26 -19.31 6.76 3.09
C GLU A 26 -18.59 8.06 2.71
N ALA A 27 -17.27 8.03 2.70
CA ALA A 27 -16.47 9.15 2.30
C ALA A 27 -15.53 8.81 1.15
N SER A 28 -15.32 9.78 0.29
CA SER A 28 -14.34 9.67 -0.80
C SER A 28 -13.49 10.92 -0.87
N ALA A 29 -12.21 10.73 -1.12
CA ALA A 29 -11.28 11.82 -1.38
C ALA A 29 -10.52 11.54 -2.66
N ARG A 30 -10.43 12.54 -3.53
CA ARG A 30 -9.73 12.43 -4.80
C ARG A 30 -8.88 13.67 -5.05
N VAL A 31 -7.59 13.49 -5.24
CA VAL A 31 -6.70 14.56 -5.69
C VAL A 31 -6.50 14.44 -7.19
N VAL A 32 -6.80 15.52 -7.88
CA VAL A 32 -6.57 15.65 -9.33
C VAL A 32 -5.70 16.85 -9.60
N TRP A 33 -4.99 16.84 -10.69
CA TRP A 33 -4.20 17.95 -11.16
C TRP A 33 -4.41 18.18 -12.65
N LYS A 34 -4.09 19.37 -13.11
CA LYS A 34 -4.01 19.73 -14.53
C LYS A 34 -2.84 20.67 -14.74
N GLY A 35 -2.31 20.69 -15.93
CA GLY A 35 -1.21 21.59 -16.27
C GLY A 35 -1.16 21.90 -17.76
N PRO A 36 -0.16 22.71 -18.18
CA PRO A 36 0.07 22.92 -19.61
C PRO A 36 0.28 21.59 -20.31
N GLY A 37 -0.54 21.32 -21.34
CA GLY A 37 -0.39 20.12 -22.17
C GLY A 37 -1.12 18.87 -21.68
N PHE A 38 -1.83 18.91 -20.54
CA PHE A 38 -2.66 17.77 -20.11
C PHE A 38 -3.95 18.24 -19.41
N GLN A 39 -4.99 17.44 -19.59
CA GLN A 39 -6.30 17.66 -18.97
C GLN A 39 -6.29 17.24 -17.48
N GLU A 40 -7.36 17.62 -16.77
CA GLU A 40 -7.53 17.23 -15.39
C GLU A 40 -7.56 15.71 -15.23
N MET A 41 -6.64 15.17 -14.43
CA MET A 41 -6.49 13.74 -14.18
C MET A 41 -5.97 13.49 -12.75
N PRO A 42 -6.19 12.32 -12.17
CA PRO A 42 -5.54 11.94 -10.92
C PRO A 42 -4.02 11.97 -11.04
N ILE A 43 -3.32 12.29 -9.97
CA ILE A 43 -1.86 12.18 -9.93
C ILE A 43 -1.51 10.69 -10.09
N ALA A 44 -0.78 10.36 -11.15
CA ALA A 44 -0.40 8.97 -11.41
C ALA A 44 0.59 8.47 -10.34
N PRO A 45 0.50 7.19 -9.91
CA PRO A 45 1.42 6.60 -8.94
C PRO A 45 2.90 6.74 -9.34
N THR A 46 3.19 6.72 -10.64
CA THR A 46 4.54 6.90 -11.19
C THR A 46 5.12 8.31 -10.96
N GLN A 47 4.29 9.25 -10.56
CA GLN A 47 4.66 10.63 -10.25
C GLN A 47 4.71 10.91 -8.75
N LEU A 48 4.35 9.93 -7.94
CA LEU A 48 4.42 9.99 -6.48
C LEU A 48 5.64 9.21 -6.00
N TYR A 49 6.47 9.87 -5.22
CA TYR A 49 7.68 9.29 -4.66
C TYR A 49 7.54 9.26 -3.14
N PRO A 50 7.75 8.11 -2.47
CA PRO A 50 7.77 8.08 -1.02
C PRO A 50 8.88 8.98 -0.50
N LYS A 51 8.71 9.52 0.69
CA LYS A 51 9.77 10.26 1.38
C LYS A 51 10.89 9.28 1.74
N THR A 52 12.01 9.38 1.00
CA THR A 52 13.09 8.36 1.04
C THR A 52 14.21 8.68 2.02
N ASP A 53 14.15 9.80 2.71
CA ASP A 53 15.12 10.19 3.74
C ASP A 53 15.20 9.19 4.92
N LYS A 54 14.12 8.41 5.13
CA LYS A 54 14.06 7.32 6.13
C LYS A 54 14.14 5.91 5.52
N ALA A 55 14.25 5.77 4.20
CA ALA A 55 14.34 4.46 3.58
C ALA A 55 15.61 3.71 4.02
N PRO A 56 15.55 2.43 4.36
CA PRO A 56 16.72 1.65 4.72
C PRO A 56 17.78 1.70 3.63
N LYS A 57 19.05 1.97 4.01
CA LYS A 57 20.16 1.97 3.06
C LYS A 57 20.37 0.56 2.50
N GLY A 58 20.64 0.48 1.20
CA GLY A 58 20.98 -0.81 0.56
C GLY A 58 19.80 -1.62 0.06
N LEU A 59 18.61 -1.01 -0.10
CA LEU A 59 17.47 -1.65 -0.77
C LEU A 59 17.87 -2.17 -2.15
N LYS A 60 17.75 -3.48 -2.34
CA LYS A 60 18.05 -4.15 -3.62
C LYS A 60 16.74 -4.55 -4.31
N VAL A 61 16.75 -4.55 -5.64
CA VAL A 61 15.65 -5.12 -6.42
C VAL A 61 15.49 -6.60 -6.01
N GLY A 62 14.24 -7.03 -5.80
CA GLY A 62 13.94 -8.40 -5.36
C GLY A 62 14.12 -8.67 -3.87
N SER A 63 14.35 -7.64 -3.05
CA SER A 63 14.51 -7.80 -1.60
C SER A 63 13.19 -7.84 -0.82
N GLY A 64 12.03 -7.64 -1.46
CA GLY A 64 10.70 -7.62 -0.85
C GLY A 64 9.96 -6.31 -1.03
N LEU A 65 8.93 -6.08 -0.23
CA LEU A 65 8.16 -4.85 -0.17
C LEU A 65 8.66 -3.95 0.95
N LEU A 66 8.58 -2.64 0.74
CA LEU A 66 8.85 -1.66 1.78
C LEU A 66 7.60 -1.50 2.66
N GLY A 67 7.66 -1.99 3.88
CA GLY A 67 6.66 -1.81 4.92
C GLY A 67 6.88 -0.49 5.67
N CYS A 68 5.82 0.30 5.80
CA CYS A 68 5.76 1.44 6.69
C CYS A 68 4.78 1.09 7.82
N TYR A 69 5.32 0.94 9.04
CA TYR A 69 4.58 0.56 10.24
C TYR A 69 4.19 1.80 11.02
N TYR A 70 2.89 1.98 11.27
CA TYR A 70 2.32 3.12 12.00
C TYR A 70 1.78 2.68 13.35
N GLN A 71 2.12 3.40 14.42
CA GLN A 71 1.64 3.10 15.78
C GLN A 71 0.19 3.56 16.01
N ASN A 72 -0.64 3.34 15.03
CA ASN A 72 -2.09 3.58 15.04
C ASN A 72 -2.74 2.79 13.90
N ARG A 73 -4.07 2.72 13.90
CA ARG A 73 -4.86 1.98 12.88
C ARG A 73 -5.22 2.79 11.63
N PHE A 74 -4.70 3.99 11.49
CA PHE A 74 -5.13 4.94 10.49
C PHE A 74 -4.07 5.25 9.42
N PHE A 75 -2.94 4.53 9.42
CA PHE A 75 -1.82 4.75 8.48
C PHE A 75 -1.29 6.18 8.51
N TYR A 76 -1.29 6.82 9.67
CA TYR A 76 -1.00 8.24 9.86
C TYR A 76 0.25 8.48 10.70
N GLY A 77 0.93 9.61 10.43
CA GLY A 77 2.09 10.08 11.16
C GLY A 77 3.41 9.48 10.69
N ASP A 78 4.42 9.61 11.52
CA ASP A 78 5.74 9.04 11.25
C ASP A 78 5.72 7.52 11.43
N GLY A 79 5.95 6.79 10.35
CA GLY A 79 6.04 5.33 10.36
C GLY A 79 7.49 4.85 10.50
N VAL A 80 7.67 3.67 11.06
CA VAL A 80 8.93 2.92 11.05
C VAL A 80 9.00 2.12 9.77
N LEU A 81 10.11 2.22 9.04
CA LEU A 81 10.29 1.54 7.75
C LEU A 81 11.05 0.22 7.94
N SER A 82 10.55 -0.83 7.30
CA SER A 82 11.18 -2.14 7.21
C SER A 82 11.11 -2.67 5.79
N VAL A 83 12.03 -3.54 5.40
CA VAL A 83 11.93 -4.32 4.16
C VAL A 83 11.52 -5.73 4.51
N ASP A 84 10.35 -6.09 4.06
CA ASP A 84 9.76 -7.39 4.34
C ASP A 84 9.85 -8.27 3.09
N PRO A 85 10.75 -9.29 3.09
CA PRO A 85 11.01 -10.11 1.91
C PRO A 85 9.85 -11.04 1.56
N LEU A 86 9.03 -11.37 2.54
CA LEU A 86 7.81 -12.16 2.40
C LEU A 86 6.70 -11.52 3.21
N ILE A 87 5.47 -11.63 2.70
CA ILE A 87 4.27 -11.27 3.45
C ILE A 87 3.62 -12.58 3.94
N ASP A 88 4.28 -13.20 4.90
CA ASP A 88 3.81 -14.40 5.59
C ASP A 88 4.17 -14.26 7.07
N PHE A 89 3.31 -13.58 7.79
CA PHE A 89 3.48 -13.29 9.19
C PHE A 89 2.50 -14.13 10.02
N SER A 90 3.05 -14.93 10.90
CA SER A 90 2.25 -15.75 11.83
C SER A 90 3.04 -15.94 13.15
N PRO A 91 2.92 -15.04 14.10
CA PRO A 91 2.22 -13.73 14.12
C PRO A 91 2.96 -12.61 13.37
N VAL A 92 2.23 -11.55 13.03
CA VAL A 92 2.86 -10.31 12.58
C VAL A 92 3.62 -9.68 13.74
N THR A 93 4.93 -9.59 13.57
CA THR A 93 5.79 -8.97 14.59
C THR A 93 6.12 -7.54 14.17
N PRO A 94 5.54 -6.54 14.84
CA PRO A 94 5.88 -5.15 14.55
C PRO A 94 7.32 -4.86 14.98
N PRO A 95 7.94 -3.76 14.48
CA PRO A 95 9.21 -3.29 14.98
C PRO A 95 9.23 -3.15 16.51
N ALA A 96 10.39 -3.38 17.11
CA ALA A 96 10.53 -3.44 18.58
C ALA A 96 10.15 -2.13 19.32
N GLU A 97 10.13 -1.02 18.59
CA GLU A 97 9.72 0.30 19.09
C GLU A 97 8.20 0.39 19.35
N PHE A 98 7.41 -0.58 18.84
CA PHE A 98 5.97 -0.58 19.01
C PHE A 98 5.58 -1.28 20.32
N SER A 99 5.15 -0.47 21.28
CA SER A 99 4.69 -0.97 22.60
C SER A 99 3.21 -1.39 22.59
N ASP A 100 2.45 -0.98 21.59
CA ASP A 100 1.01 -1.23 21.48
C ASP A 100 0.73 -2.22 20.35
N LYS A 101 -0.26 -3.07 20.58
CA LYS A 101 -0.78 -4.00 19.57
C LYS A 101 -1.74 -3.35 18.58
N ASN A 102 -2.05 -2.06 18.75
CA ASN A 102 -2.83 -1.26 17.81
C ASN A 102 -1.92 -0.57 16.80
N TYR A 103 -1.73 -1.18 15.65
CA TYR A 103 -0.89 -0.61 14.59
C TYR A 103 -1.48 -0.90 13.21
N SER A 104 -0.96 -0.23 12.22
CA SER A 104 -1.24 -0.52 10.83
C SER A 104 0.05 -0.58 10.03
N VAL A 105 0.04 -1.33 8.95
CA VAL A 105 1.18 -1.44 8.04
C VAL A 105 0.74 -1.19 6.62
N ARG A 106 1.53 -0.41 5.91
CA ARG A 106 1.40 -0.23 4.46
C ARG A 106 2.66 -0.71 3.78
N TRP A 107 2.54 -1.78 3.01
CA TRP A 107 3.61 -2.26 2.14
C TRP A 107 3.45 -1.68 0.75
N THR A 108 4.56 -1.26 0.18
CA THR A 108 4.63 -0.74 -1.19
C THR A 108 5.84 -1.33 -1.92
N GLY A 109 5.70 -1.46 -3.22
CA GLY A 109 6.76 -1.97 -4.08
C GLY A 109 6.23 -2.33 -5.45
N GLN A 110 6.91 -3.24 -6.10
CA GLN A 110 6.52 -3.74 -7.42
C GLN A 110 6.64 -5.26 -7.46
N LEU A 111 5.74 -5.91 -8.18
CA LEU A 111 5.88 -7.27 -8.63
C LEU A 111 6.08 -7.31 -10.14
N GLU A 112 6.81 -8.29 -10.64
CA GLU A 112 6.99 -8.58 -12.05
C GLU A 112 6.26 -9.89 -12.38
N ALA A 113 5.39 -9.88 -13.38
CA ALA A 113 4.62 -11.06 -13.76
C ALA A 113 5.47 -12.02 -14.60
N PRO A 114 5.67 -13.29 -14.20
CA PRO A 114 6.44 -14.26 -14.98
C PRO A 114 5.70 -14.76 -16.23
N HIS A 115 4.37 -14.64 -16.28
CA HIS A 115 3.53 -15.10 -17.39
C HIS A 115 2.43 -14.08 -17.71
N THR A 116 1.93 -14.10 -18.96
CA THR A 116 0.74 -13.32 -19.34
C THR A 116 -0.50 -14.17 -19.09
N GLU A 117 -1.17 -13.93 -17.95
CA GLU A 117 -2.37 -14.68 -17.55
C GLU A 117 -3.12 -13.97 -16.42
N GLU A 118 -4.25 -14.55 -16.01
CA GLU A 118 -4.99 -14.12 -14.83
C GLU A 118 -4.33 -14.68 -13.57
N TYR A 119 -3.95 -13.79 -12.67
CA TYR A 119 -3.38 -14.14 -11.37
C TYR A 119 -4.44 -14.06 -10.28
N THR A 120 -4.46 -15.06 -9.42
CA THR A 120 -5.28 -15.07 -8.21
C THR A 120 -4.41 -14.68 -7.02
N PHE A 121 -4.75 -13.57 -6.39
CA PHE A 121 -4.17 -13.14 -5.12
C PHE A 121 -5.05 -13.65 -3.98
N THR A 122 -4.41 -14.18 -2.96
CA THR A 122 -5.08 -14.71 -1.77
C THR A 122 -4.47 -14.08 -0.54
N ILE A 123 -5.31 -13.49 0.31
CA ILE A 123 -4.94 -12.97 1.63
C ILE A 123 -5.63 -13.83 2.69
N THR A 124 -4.84 -14.45 3.55
CA THR A 124 -5.34 -15.08 4.78
C THR A 124 -4.95 -14.18 5.94
N THR A 125 -5.94 -13.71 6.70
CA THR A 125 -5.73 -12.80 7.83
C THR A 125 -6.84 -12.97 8.86
N ASP A 126 -6.54 -12.70 10.12
CA ASP A 126 -7.51 -12.58 11.22
C ASP A 126 -7.96 -11.14 11.46
N GLU A 127 -7.37 -10.20 10.76
CA GLU A 127 -7.62 -8.76 10.84
C GLU A 127 -8.00 -8.19 9.46
N GLY A 128 -8.07 -6.87 9.34
CA GLY A 128 -8.42 -6.23 8.08
C GLY A 128 -7.25 -6.07 7.12
N ALA A 129 -7.49 -6.29 5.82
CA ALA A 129 -6.50 -6.06 4.77
C ALA A 129 -7.10 -5.49 3.48
N ARG A 130 -6.28 -4.75 2.74
CA ARG A 130 -6.58 -4.28 1.37
C ARG A 130 -5.39 -4.47 0.47
N LEU A 131 -5.64 -4.88 -0.77
CA LEU A 131 -4.59 -5.09 -1.78
C LEU A 131 -4.92 -4.37 -3.08
N TRP A 132 -3.96 -3.61 -3.58
CA TRP A 132 -3.97 -3.04 -4.93
C TRP A 132 -2.81 -3.59 -5.75
N ILE A 133 -3.09 -3.93 -6.99
CA ILE A 133 -2.12 -4.33 -8.00
C ILE A 133 -2.32 -3.44 -9.23
N GLY A 134 -1.25 -2.77 -9.70
CA GLY A 134 -1.33 -1.86 -10.84
C GLY A 134 -2.31 -0.69 -10.65
N GLY A 135 -2.65 -0.34 -9.40
CA GLY A 135 -3.65 0.67 -9.06
C GLY A 135 -5.09 0.14 -8.97
N GLN A 136 -5.36 -1.10 -9.38
CA GLN A 136 -6.66 -1.75 -9.21
C GLN A 136 -6.80 -2.27 -7.79
N LEU A 137 -7.92 -1.99 -7.12
CA LEU A 137 -8.28 -2.57 -5.83
C LEU A 137 -8.75 -4.02 -6.04
N VAL A 138 -7.94 -4.98 -5.63
CA VAL A 138 -8.15 -6.42 -5.86
C VAL A 138 -8.86 -7.07 -4.68
N ILE A 139 -8.48 -6.68 -3.45
CA ILE A 139 -9.10 -7.17 -2.21
C ILE A 139 -9.37 -5.96 -1.31
N ASN A 140 -10.58 -5.88 -0.73
CA ASN A 140 -11.00 -4.77 0.14
C ASN A 140 -11.76 -5.27 1.38
N GLU A 141 -11.02 -5.73 2.37
CA GLU A 141 -11.56 -6.34 3.59
C GLU A 141 -10.98 -5.72 4.87
N LEU A 142 -10.82 -4.40 4.88
CA LEU A 142 -10.17 -3.69 5.99
C LEU A 142 -10.95 -3.75 7.31
N SER A 143 -12.25 -4.02 7.25
CA SER A 143 -13.12 -4.13 8.43
C SER A 143 -13.20 -5.53 9.04
N ASN A 144 -12.56 -6.54 8.42
CA ASN A 144 -12.56 -7.90 8.94
C ASN A 144 -11.97 -7.97 10.35
N ARG A 145 -12.51 -8.86 11.18
CA ARG A 145 -12.09 -9.08 12.58
C ARG A 145 -12.06 -10.56 12.98
N THR A 146 -12.12 -11.44 12.01
CA THR A 146 -12.13 -12.89 12.23
C THR A 146 -11.22 -13.56 11.21
N PRO A 147 -10.54 -14.65 11.56
CA PRO A 147 -9.71 -15.38 10.62
C PRO A 147 -10.48 -15.75 9.34
N ARG A 148 -10.02 -15.28 8.20
CA ARG A 148 -10.62 -15.53 6.89
C ARG A 148 -9.58 -15.51 5.78
N THR A 149 -9.99 -16.10 4.66
CA THR A 149 -9.23 -16.04 3.41
C THR A 149 -10.06 -15.29 2.36
N PHE A 150 -9.44 -14.31 1.74
CA PHE A 150 -10.03 -13.49 0.70
C PHE A 150 -9.24 -13.68 -0.60
N THR A 151 -9.93 -13.68 -1.72
CA THR A 151 -9.31 -13.83 -3.04
C THR A 151 -9.75 -12.73 -3.97
N GLY A 152 -8.86 -12.35 -4.89
CA GLY A 152 -9.18 -11.45 -5.99
C GLY A 152 -8.29 -11.76 -7.18
N THR A 153 -8.77 -11.47 -8.38
CA THR A 153 -8.04 -11.78 -9.61
C THR A 153 -7.71 -10.51 -10.39
N VAL A 154 -6.61 -10.57 -11.12
CA VAL A 154 -6.18 -9.49 -12.02
C VAL A 154 -5.36 -10.08 -13.17
N PRO A 155 -5.63 -9.68 -14.43
CA PRO A 155 -4.80 -10.06 -15.56
C PRO A 155 -3.47 -9.29 -15.51
N LEU A 156 -2.36 -10.00 -15.68
CA LEU A 156 -1.03 -9.42 -15.74
C LEU A 156 -0.30 -9.91 -16.99
N GLU A 157 0.60 -9.08 -17.49
CA GLU A 157 1.40 -9.36 -18.68
C GLU A 157 2.85 -9.71 -18.31
N ARG A 158 3.39 -10.71 -18.97
CA ARG A 158 4.76 -11.20 -18.75
C ARG A 158 5.80 -10.10 -18.86
N GLY A 159 6.66 -10.00 -17.84
CA GLY A 159 7.77 -9.04 -17.78
C GLY A 159 7.36 -7.62 -17.38
N GLU A 160 6.04 -7.33 -17.31
CA GLU A 160 5.57 -6.06 -16.84
C GLU A 160 5.65 -5.96 -15.32
N ARG A 161 5.91 -4.74 -14.84
CA ARG A 161 6.00 -4.42 -13.41
C ARG A 161 4.78 -3.67 -12.96
N TYR A 162 4.13 -4.20 -11.96
CA TYR A 162 2.92 -3.65 -11.38
C TYR A 162 3.19 -3.13 -9.97
N ASN A 163 2.76 -1.90 -9.70
CA ASN A 163 2.83 -1.37 -8.35
C ASN A 163 1.95 -2.21 -7.42
N VAL A 164 2.50 -2.58 -6.29
CA VAL A 164 1.81 -3.25 -5.19
C VAL A 164 1.62 -2.26 -4.05
N ARG A 165 0.41 -2.21 -3.53
CA ARG A 165 0.10 -1.61 -2.23
C ARG A 165 -0.73 -2.61 -1.44
N LEU A 166 -0.23 -3.02 -0.31
CA LEU A 166 -0.93 -3.84 0.68
C LEU A 166 -1.07 -3.03 1.95
N GLU A 167 -2.25 -3.02 2.52
CA GLU A 167 -2.54 -2.41 3.82
C GLU A 167 -3.12 -3.43 4.76
N SER A 168 -2.67 -3.44 6.00
CA SER A 168 -3.23 -4.26 7.07
C SER A 168 -3.36 -3.45 8.35
N VAL A 169 -4.43 -3.72 9.09
CA VAL A 169 -4.74 -3.08 10.38
C VAL A 169 -4.77 -4.13 11.46
N HIS A 170 -4.03 -3.90 12.53
CA HIS A 170 -3.98 -4.76 13.71
C HIS A 170 -4.59 -4.02 14.90
N ARG A 171 -5.55 -4.68 15.58
CA ARG A 171 -6.34 -4.04 16.66
C ARG A 171 -6.01 -4.56 18.04
N ALA A 172 -5.73 -5.84 18.16
CA ALA A 172 -5.31 -6.48 19.43
C ALA A 172 -4.87 -7.92 19.15
N GLY A 173 -3.94 -8.44 19.96
CA GLY A 173 -3.52 -9.84 19.88
C GLY A 173 -2.34 -10.07 18.95
N GLU A 174 -2.13 -11.34 18.62
CA GLU A 174 -1.12 -11.78 17.65
C GLU A 174 -1.80 -11.82 16.27
N GLY A 175 -1.63 -10.78 15.47
CA GLY A 175 -2.19 -10.70 14.13
C GLY A 175 -1.52 -11.68 13.17
N ASN A 176 -2.28 -12.29 12.28
CA ASN A 176 -1.77 -13.13 11.20
C ASN A 176 -2.07 -12.48 9.86
N LEU A 177 -1.10 -12.49 8.96
CA LEU A 177 -1.26 -12.00 7.61
C LEU A 177 -0.39 -12.81 6.66
N LYS A 178 -1.02 -13.45 5.69
CA LYS A 178 -0.33 -14.17 4.62
C LYS A 178 -0.88 -13.75 3.27
N VAL A 179 0.02 -13.42 2.36
CA VAL A 179 -0.33 -13.09 0.97
C VAL A 179 0.39 -14.06 0.05
N ILE A 180 -0.37 -14.74 -0.77
CA ILE A 180 0.14 -15.59 -1.85
C ILE A 180 -0.50 -15.18 -3.18
N TRP A 181 0.16 -15.47 -4.27
CA TRP A 181 -0.37 -15.32 -5.61
C TRP A 181 -0.04 -16.54 -6.44
N LEU A 182 -0.98 -16.93 -7.27
CA LEU A 182 -0.88 -18.10 -8.15
C LEU A 182 -1.25 -17.69 -9.57
N SER A 183 -0.50 -18.20 -10.51
CA SER A 183 -0.86 -18.22 -11.93
C SER A 183 -1.52 -19.57 -12.27
N LYS A 184 -2.30 -19.60 -13.34
CA LYS A 184 -2.91 -20.83 -13.86
C LYS A 184 -1.88 -21.75 -14.48
#